data_92c08526575bd0c2c9133fec5630e1f3
#
_entry.id   92c08526575bd0c2c9133fec5630e1f3
#
_cell.length_a   1.000
_cell.length_b   1.000
_cell.length_c   1.000
_cell.angle_alpha   90.00
_cell.angle_beta   90.00
_cell.angle_gamma   90.00
#
_symmetry.space_group_name_H-M   'P 1'
#
loop_
_entity.id
_entity.type
_entity.pdbx_description
1 polymer ?
#
loop_
_entity_poly.entity_id
_entity_poly.type
_entity_poly.pdbx_seq_one_letter_code
_entity_poly.pdbx_strand_id
1 'polypeptide(L)'
;MRTDLKLIYDWVPEKARLLDLGCGDGELLDALARDKNVTGYGLEIDPEGITRCLARGVNVIEQNLDEGLANFEDDACDLVVMTQALQALRRPDRMLDEMLRVAEECIITFPNFAYWRHRVHLGMRGYMPVSKSLPHAWYDTPNIHLSTFNDFEHLCRQKDLVIVDRAVGAGDYRDHWASRLWPNLLGEIAIFRVTRRRRQGATA
;
A
#
# COMPACT_ATOMS: atom_id res chain seq x y z
N MET A 1 9.76 -6.31 11.76
CA MET A 1 9.18 -5.67 10.54
C MET A 1 8.66 -6.73 9.58
N ARG A 2 7.43 -6.59 9.08
CA ARG A 2 6.85 -7.49 8.08
C ARG A 2 7.66 -7.42 6.78
N THR A 3 7.58 -8.46 5.96
CA THR A 3 8.37 -8.60 4.74
C THR A 3 8.06 -7.53 3.69
N ASP A 4 6.78 -7.19 3.53
CA ASP A 4 6.32 -6.12 2.65
C ASP A 4 6.87 -4.75 3.08
N LEU A 5 6.88 -4.47 4.40
CA LEU A 5 7.45 -3.23 4.94
C LEU A 5 8.95 -3.12 4.70
N LYS A 6 9.69 -4.25 4.72
CA LYS A 6 11.12 -4.23 4.43
C LYS A 6 11.41 -3.80 3.00
N LEU A 7 10.64 -4.30 2.04
CA LEU A 7 10.80 -3.91 0.64
C LEU A 7 10.43 -2.44 0.42
N ILE A 8 9.35 -1.97 1.06
CA ILE A 8 8.97 -0.55 1.04
C ILE A 8 10.09 0.30 1.64
N TYR A 9 10.63 -0.13 2.79
CA TYR A 9 11.75 0.53 3.42
C TYR A 9 12.93 0.72 2.45
N ASP A 10 13.27 -0.33 1.67
CA ASP A 10 14.37 -0.25 0.69
C ASP A 10 14.07 0.74 -0.45
N TRP A 11 12.81 0.89 -0.85
CA TRP A 11 12.38 1.81 -1.92
C TRP A 11 12.28 3.27 -1.50
N VAL A 12 12.13 3.56 -0.21
CA VAL A 12 12.03 4.95 0.29
C VAL A 12 13.41 5.61 0.27
N PRO A 13 13.56 6.78 -0.39
CA PRO A 13 14.83 7.53 -0.40
C PRO A 13 15.17 8.08 1.00
N GLU A 14 16.45 8.35 1.22
CA GLU A 14 16.90 9.08 2.40
C GLU A 14 16.35 10.52 2.39
N LYS A 15 16.03 11.03 3.59
CA LYS A 15 15.56 12.42 3.81
C LYS A 15 14.24 12.77 3.10
N ALA A 16 13.50 11.77 2.61
CA ALA A 16 12.20 12.01 1.98
C ALA A 16 11.18 12.56 2.97
N ARG A 17 10.25 13.39 2.46
CA ARG A 17 9.01 13.75 3.17
C ARG A 17 7.97 12.69 2.84
N LEU A 18 7.48 11.97 3.85
CA LEU A 18 6.63 10.81 3.66
C LEU A 18 5.30 10.95 4.40
N LEU A 19 4.21 10.54 3.75
CA LEU A 19 2.91 10.37 4.38
C LEU A 19 2.52 8.89 4.34
N ASP A 20 2.27 8.28 5.50
CA ASP A 20 1.89 6.87 5.63
C ASP A 20 0.40 6.74 5.97
N LEU A 21 -0.38 6.24 5.01
CA LEU A 21 -1.84 6.13 5.10
C LEU A 21 -2.25 4.79 5.69
N GLY A 22 -2.85 4.81 6.87
CA GLY A 22 -3.13 3.63 7.68
C GLY A 22 -1.84 3.09 8.28
N CYS A 23 -1.11 3.94 8.98
CA CYS A 23 0.24 3.64 9.49
C CYS A 23 0.28 2.59 10.62
N GLY A 24 -0.88 2.20 11.15
CA GLY A 24 -1.01 1.20 12.20
C GLY A 24 -0.29 1.61 13.48
N ASP A 25 0.78 0.89 13.83
CA ASP A 25 1.59 1.17 15.02
C ASP A 25 2.83 2.05 14.74
N GLY A 26 2.97 2.57 13.52
CA GLY A 26 4.06 3.44 13.11
C GLY A 26 5.42 2.77 12.89
N GLU A 27 5.49 1.43 12.83
CA GLU A 27 6.75 0.68 12.72
C GLU A 27 7.59 1.14 11.51
N LEU A 28 6.94 1.38 10.36
CA LEU A 28 7.63 1.81 9.13
C LEU A 28 8.20 3.22 9.28
N LEU A 29 7.39 4.17 9.76
CA LEU A 29 7.82 5.57 9.95
C LEU A 29 8.94 5.69 10.97
N ASP A 30 8.86 4.98 12.10
CA ASP A 30 9.93 4.96 13.12
C ASP A 30 11.25 4.45 12.52
N ALA A 31 11.22 3.34 11.81
CA ALA A 31 12.42 2.79 11.17
C ALA A 31 13.01 3.76 10.12
N LEU A 32 12.17 4.34 9.25
CA LEU A 32 12.59 5.28 8.22
C LEU A 32 13.15 6.59 8.81
N ALA A 33 12.51 7.11 9.85
CA ALA A 33 12.99 8.32 10.53
C ALA A 33 14.37 8.11 11.16
N ARG A 34 14.54 7.00 11.86
CA ARG A 34 15.77 6.67 12.56
C ARG A 34 16.93 6.36 11.62
N ASP A 35 16.69 5.55 10.59
CA ASP A 35 17.77 4.98 9.78
C ASP A 35 18.04 5.78 8.49
N LYS A 36 17.03 6.50 7.97
CA LYS A 36 17.11 7.25 6.70
C LYS A 36 16.83 8.75 6.83
N ASN A 37 16.64 9.25 8.07
CA ASN A 37 16.27 10.65 8.32
C ASN A 37 15.03 11.10 7.54
N VAL A 38 14.07 10.21 7.32
CA VAL A 38 12.79 10.52 6.70
C VAL A 38 11.96 11.35 7.68
N THR A 39 11.27 12.35 7.18
CA THR A 39 10.33 13.17 7.96
C THR A 39 8.92 12.96 7.44
N GLY A 40 7.91 13.05 8.31
CA GLY A 40 6.53 12.91 7.86
C GLY A 40 5.55 12.58 8.95
N TYR A 41 4.37 12.14 8.52
CA TYR A 41 3.23 11.85 9.37
C TYR A 41 2.61 10.51 9.00
N GLY A 42 2.07 9.82 10.01
CA GLY A 42 1.13 8.73 9.81
C GLY A 42 -0.31 9.24 9.88
N LEU A 43 -1.20 8.69 9.07
CA LEU A 43 -2.65 8.83 9.24
C LEU A 43 -3.21 7.50 9.74
N GLU A 44 -3.96 7.54 10.82
CA GLU A 44 -4.55 6.36 11.44
C GLU A 44 -5.93 6.71 12.02
N ILE A 45 -6.85 5.76 12.02
CA ILE A 45 -8.19 5.93 12.61
C ILE A 45 -8.35 5.10 13.88
N ASP A 46 -7.59 4.01 14.03
CA ASP A 46 -7.66 3.15 15.21
C ASP A 46 -6.97 3.81 16.42
N PRO A 47 -7.70 4.09 17.51
CA PRO A 47 -7.11 4.72 18.69
C PRO A 47 -5.95 3.93 19.32
N GLU A 48 -5.97 2.59 19.21
CA GLU A 48 -4.86 1.76 19.70
C GLU A 48 -3.62 1.92 18.82
N GLY A 49 -3.80 2.01 17.49
CA GLY A 49 -2.75 2.31 16.54
C GLY A 49 -2.11 3.66 16.83
N ILE A 50 -2.91 4.70 17.00
CA ILE A 50 -2.48 6.06 17.36
C ILE A 50 -1.67 6.05 18.66
N THR A 51 -2.18 5.36 19.70
CA THR A 51 -1.46 5.25 20.98
C THR A 51 -0.08 4.60 20.82
N ARG A 52 0.01 3.55 19.98
CA ARG A 52 1.30 2.87 19.70
C ARG A 52 2.26 3.78 18.91
N CYS A 53 1.75 4.57 17.95
CA CYS A 53 2.56 5.56 17.23
C CYS A 53 3.16 6.59 18.18
N LEU A 54 2.34 7.17 19.06
CA LEU A 54 2.80 8.15 20.06
C LEU A 54 3.83 7.57 21.00
N ALA A 55 3.66 6.31 21.44
CA ALA A 55 4.63 5.62 22.29
C ALA A 55 5.99 5.38 21.60
N ARG A 56 6.02 5.31 20.26
CA ARG A 56 7.24 5.24 19.44
C ARG A 56 7.83 6.61 19.11
N GLY A 57 7.14 7.70 19.43
CA GLY A 57 7.56 9.06 19.03
C GLY A 57 7.28 9.39 17.56
N VAL A 58 6.38 8.65 16.91
CA VAL A 58 5.95 8.89 15.52
C VAL A 58 4.86 9.95 15.50
N ASN A 59 5.01 10.94 14.61
CA ASN A 59 3.96 11.93 14.36
C ASN A 59 2.76 11.25 13.67
N VAL A 60 1.60 11.30 14.29
CA VAL A 60 0.38 10.68 13.78
C VAL A 60 -0.78 11.66 13.86
N ILE A 61 -1.65 11.62 12.86
CA ILE A 61 -2.88 12.40 12.76
C ILE A 61 -4.04 11.40 12.72
N GLU A 62 -5.04 11.60 13.59
CA GLU A 62 -6.29 10.85 13.53
C GLU A 62 -7.08 11.28 12.31
N GLN A 63 -7.27 10.39 11.35
CA GLN A 63 -8.01 10.69 10.12
C GLN A 63 -8.65 9.46 9.51
N ASN A 64 -9.91 9.61 9.11
CA ASN A 64 -10.62 8.63 8.29
C ASN A 64 -10.21 8.83 6.81
N LEU A 65 -9.55 7.85 6.22
CA LEU A 65 -9.08 7.92 4.85
C LEU A 65 -10.22 7.97 3.81
N ASP A 66 -11.43 7.53 4.15
CA ASP A 66 -12.61 7.68 3.27
C ASP A 66 -13.04 9.15 3.07
N GLU A 67 -12.55 10.06 3.91
CA GLU A 67 -12.77 11.51 3.77
C GLU A 67 -11.77 12.19 2.81
N GLY A 68 -10.78 11.43 2.32
CA GLY A 68 -9.75 11.92 1.41
C GLY A 68 -8.61 12.65 2.12
N LEU A 69 -7.80 13.38 1.35
CA LEU A 69 -6.60 14.09 1.80
C LEU A 69 -6.70 15.61 1.61
N ALA A 70 -7.91 16.18 1.68
CA ALA A 70 -8.15 17.61 1.46
C ALA A 70 -7.35 18.54 2.42
N ASN A 71 -6.87 18.01 3.55
CA ASN A 71 -6.04 18.74 4.51
C ASN A 71 -4.58 18.91 4.07
N PHE A 72 -4.18 18.23 2.98
CA PHE A 72 -2.84 18.28 2.43
C PHE A 72 -2.84 19.03 1.11
N GLU A 73 -1.87 19.93 0.94
CA GLU A 73 -1.65 20.65 -0.32
C GLU A 73 -1.11 19.71 -1.41
N ASP A 74 -1.21 20.16 -2.67
CA ASP A 74 -0.59 19.48 -3.80
C ASP A 74 0.93 19.44 -3.58
N ASP A 75 1.56 18.29 -3.90
CA ASP A 75 3.01 18.08 -3.78
C ASP A 75 3.57 18.33 -2.34
N ALA A 76 2.73 18.18 -1.31
CA ALA A 76 3.12 18.37 0.09
C ALA A 76 4.21 17.39 0.55
N CYS A 77 4.26 16.20 -0.05
CA CYS A 77 5.20 15.13 0.27
C CYS A 77 5.98 14.69 -0.97
N ASP A 78 7.10 13.99 -0.76
CA ASP A 78 7.84 13.37 -1.85
C ASP A 78 7.28 11.98 -2.18
N LEU A 79 6.72 11.31 -1.16
CA LEU A 79 6.20 9.96 -1.26
C LEU A 79 4.99 9.74 -0.33
N VAL A 80 3.95 9.10 -0.84
CA VAL A 80 2.84 8.58 -0.04
C VAL A 80 2.91 7.06 -0.04
N VAL A 81 2.79 6.45 1.14
CA VAL A 81 2.75 4.99 1.32
C VAL A 81 1.38 4.58 1.84
N MET A 82 0.84 3.47 1.36
CA MET A 82 -0.37 2.86 1.87
C MET A 82 -0.18 1.34 1.95
N THR A 83 -0.08 0.82 3.18
CA THR A 83 0.19 -0.61 3.39
C THR A 83 -1.06 -1.36 3.82
N GLN A 84 -1.57 -2.22 2.94
CA GLN A 84 -2.71 -3.11 3.19
C GLN A 84 -3.98 -2.38 3.73
N ALA A 85 -4.17 -1.13 3.32
CA ALA A 85 -5.35 -0.34 3.67
C ALA A 85 -6.26 -0.06 2.46
N LEU A 86 -5.72 -0.10 1.23
CA LEU A 86 -6.45 0.25 0.00
C LEU A 86 -7.77 -0.54 -0.16
N GLN A 87 -7.75 -1.83 0.14
CA GLN A 87 -8.90 -2.73 0.01
C GLN A 87 -10.00 -2.50 1.06
N ALA A 88 -9.73 -1.73 2.09
CA ALA A 88 -10.70 -1.37 3.13
C ALA A 88 -11.45 -0.05 2.82
N LEU A 89 -10.97 0.74 1.86
CA LEU A 89 -11.57 2.02 1.49
C LEU A 89 -12.78 1.84 0.58
N ARG A 90 -13.77 2.72 0.72
CA ARG A 90 -14.98 2.73 -0.14
C ARG A 90 -14.66 3.10 -1.58
N ARG A 91 -13.70 4.02 -1.80
CA ARG A 91 -13.30 4.53 -3.12
C ARG A 91 -11.79 4.51 -3.29
N PRO A 92 -11.18 3.31 -3.42
CA PRO A 92 -9.74 3.17 -3.60
C PRO A 92 -9.21 3.87 -4.86
N ASP A 93 -10.04 3.95 -5.89
CA ASP A 93 -9.74 4.67 -7.13
C ASP A 93 -9.55 6.19 -6.92
N ARG A 94 -10.37 6.80 -6.07
CA ARG A 94 -10.24 8.23 -5.73
C ARG A 94 -9.08 8.48 -4.77
N MET A 95 -8.88 7.57 -3.82
CA MET A 95 -7.74 7.68 -2.91
C MET A 95 -6.41 7.65 -3.67
N LEU A 96 -6.30 6.83 -4.72
CA LEU A 96 -5.11 6.81 -5.57
C LEU A 96 -4.87 8.16 -6.27
N ASP A 97 -5.94 8.85 -6.71
CA ASP A 97 -5.83 10.21 -7.28
C ASP A 97 -5.34 11.22 -6.22
N GLU A 98 -5.86 11.14 -4.99
CA GLU A 98 -5.45 12.01 -3.87
C GLU A 98 -4.01 11.74 -3.44
N MET A 99 -3.60 10.48 -3.32
CA MET A 99 -2.21 10.13 -3.02
C MET A 99 -1.24 10.76 -4.02
N LEU A 100 -1.55 10.66 -5.30
CA LEU A 100 -0.74 11.24 -6.37
C LEU A 100 -0.91 12.76 -6.51
N ARG A 101 -1.95 13.37 -5.95
CA ARG A 101 -2.05 14.83 -5.82
C ARG A 101 -1.09 15.35 -4.76
N VAL A 102 -1.02 14.65 -3.63
CA VAL A 102 -0.22 15.05 -2.47
C VAL A 102 1.27 14.74 -2.65
N ALA A 103 1.62 13.74 -3.48
CA ALA A 103 3.00 13.37 -3.74
C ALA A 103 3.26 13.00 -5.20
N GLU A 104 4.52 13.09 -5.64
CA GLU A 104 4.95 12.68 -6.99
C GLU A 104 4.81 11.16 -7.19
N GLU A 105 5.07 10.39 -6.15
CA GLU A 105 5.04 8.93 -6.19
C GLU A 105 4.26 8.36 -5.01
N CYS A 106 3.66 7.19 -5.22
CA CYS A 106 3.08 6.43 -4.12
C CYS A 106 3.46 4.94 -4.16
N ILE A 107 3.56 4.35 -2.98
CA ILE A 107 3.78 2.92 -2.79
C ILE A 107 2.53 2.33 -2.16
N ILE A 108 1.99 1.29 -2.77
CA ILE A 108 0.73 0.66 -2.36
C ILE A 108 0.94 -0.83 -2.21
N THR A 109 0.42 -1.40 -1.12
CA THR A 109 0.35 -2.85 -0.97
C THR A 109 -1.07 -3.30 -0.64
N PHE A 110 -1.42 -4.48 -1.12
CA PHE A 110 -2.69 -5.13 -0.82
C PHE A 110 -2.59 -6.65 -0.99
N PRO A 111 -3.46 -7.43 -0.33
CA PRO A 111 -3.55 -8.86 -0.53
C PRO A 111 -3.96 -9.19 -1.96
N ASN A 112 -3.20 -10.05 -2.64
CA ASN A 112 -3.53 -10.51 -3.99
C ASN A 112 -4.51 -11.69 -3.91
N PHE A 113 -5.78 -11.44 -4.16
CA PHE A 113 -6.80 -12.49 -4.13
C PHE A 113 -6.61 -13.56 -5.23
N ALA A 114 -5.86 -13.24 -6.30
CA ALA A 114 -5.53 -14.18 -7.36
C ALA A 114 -4.38 -15.14 -7.04
N TYR A 115 -3.80 -15.08 -5.84
CA TYR A 115 -2.77 -16.01 -5.40
C TYR A 115 -3.23 -17.47 -5.54
N TRP A 116 -2.38 -18.33 -6.08
CA TRP A 116 -2.77 -19.70 -6.49
C TRP A 116 -3.43 -20.52 -5.37
N ARG A 117 -2.97 -20.38 -4.12
CA ARG A 117 -3.56 -21.09 -2.97
C ARG A 117 -5.00 -20.66 -2.72
N HIS A 118 -5.30 -19.36 -2.87
CA HIS A 118 -6.65 -18.83 -2.73
C HIS A 118 -7.56 -19.38 -3.83
N ARG A 119 -7.07 -19.42 -5.09
CA ARG A 119 -7.83 -19.99 -6.23
C ARG A 119 -8.13 -21.48 -6.02
N VAL A 120 -7.11 -22.27 -5.63
CA VAL A 120 -7.27 -23.71 -5.39
C VAL A 120 -8.22 -23.94 -4.21
N HIS A 121 -8.08 -23.21 -3.12
CA HIS A 121 -8.95 -23.32 -1.96
C HIS A 121 -10.41 -23.02 -2.34
N LEU A 122 -10.67 -21.89 -3.01
CA LEU A 122 -12.01 -21.52 -3.43
C LEU A 122 -12.59 -22.52 -4.44
N GLY A 123 -11.81 -22.92 -5.45
CA GLY A 123 -12.27 -23.84 -6.51
C GLY A 123 -12.54 -25.26 -6.03
N MET A 124 -11.75 -25.76 -5.07
CA MET A 124 -11.92 -27.13 -4.55
C MET A 124 -12.89 -27.21 -3.37
N ARG A 125 -12.94 -26.21 -2.52
CA ARG A 125 -13.72 -26.25 -1.28
C ARG A 125 -15.01 -25.43 -1.33
N GLY A 126 -15.11 -24.46 -2.27
CA GLY A 126 -16.27 -23.58 -2.38
C GLY A 126 -16.43 -22.56 -1.25
N TYR A 127 -15.42 -22.39 -0.39
CA TYR A 127 -15.40 -21.43 0.72
C TYR A 127 -14.37 -20.35 0.49
N MET A 128 -14.64 -19.14 1.03
CA MET A 128 -13.67 -18.03 0.99
C MET A 128 -12.39 -18.43 1.73
N PRO A 129 -11.21 -18.16 1.14
CA PRO A 129 -9.93 -18.49 1.77
C PRO A 129 -9.68 -17.59 2.99
N VAL A 130 -9.21 -18.21 4.07
CA VAL A 130 -8.62 -17.52 5.22
C VAL A 130 -7.14 -17.88 5.26
N SER A 131 -6.26 -16.89 5.32
CA SER A 131 -4.80 -17.06 5.26
C SER A 131 -4.10 -15.95 6.07
N LYS A 132 -2.76 -15.96 6.07
CA LYS A 132 -1.99 -14.88 6.74
C LYS A 132 -2.23 -13.50 6.11
N SER A 133 -2.44 -13.44 4.80
CA SER A 133 -2.74 -12.20 4.07
C SER A 133 -4.22 -11.84 4.07
N LEU A 134 -5.10 -12.78 4.36
CA LEU A 134 -6.54 -12.61 4.50
C LEU A 134 -6.98 -13.25 5.82
N PRO A 135 -6.68 -12.62 6.98
CA PRO A 135 -6.82 -13.27 8.29
C PRO A 135 -8.26 -13.37 8.80
N HIS A 136 -9.18 -12.66 8.19
CA HIS A 136 -10.57 -12.55 8.62
C HIS A 136 -11.51 -13.49 7.86
N ALA A 137 -12.60 -13.90 8.49
CA ALA A 137 -13.69 -14.57 7.80
C ALA A 137 -14.46 -13.57 6.91
N TRP A 138 -15.22 -14.07 5.94
CA TRP A 138 -15.93 -13.22 4.97
C TRP A 138 -16.93 -12.23 5.60
N TYR A 139 -17.40 -12.49 6.82
CA TYR A 139 -18.42 -11.70 7.52
C TYR A 139 -17.85 -10.71 8.54
N ASP A 140 -16.57 -10.81 8.92
CA ASP A 140 -15.92 -9.93 9.92
C ASP A 140 -14.68 -9.21 9.38
N THR A 141 -14.46 -9.27 8.07
CA THR A 141 -13.31 -8.64 7.41
C THR A 141 -13.51 -7.14 7.25
N PRO A 142 -12.49 -6.31 7.53
CA PRO A 142 -12.49 -4.91 7.15
C PRO A 142 -12.32 -4.71 5.63
N ASN A 143 -11.89 -5.75 4.90
CA ASN A 143 -11.65 -5.68 3.47
C ASN A 143 -12.97 -5.72 2.69
N ILE A 144 -13.36 -4.61 2.11
CA ILE A 144 -14.59 -4.52 1.29
C ILE A 144 -14.31 -4.75 -0.20
N HIS A 145 -13.05 -4.68 -0.63
CA HIS A 145 -12.64 -4.99 -1.99
C HIS A 145 -11.68 -6.18 -2.04
N LEU A 146 -11.91 -7.09 -2.96
CA LEU A 146 -11.03 -8.20 -3.28
C LEU A 146 -10.36 -7.88 -4.62
N SER A 147 -9.11 -7.44 -4.56
CA SER A 147 -8.35 -7.05 -5.75
C SER A 147 -7.26 -8.06 -6.08
N THR A 148 -6.87 -8.09 -7.33
CA THR A 148 -5.77 -8.89 -7.83
C THR A 148 -4.64 -7.99 -8.33
N PHE A 149 -3.45 -8.56 -8.51
CA PHE A 149 -2.33 -7.86 -9.12
C PHE A 149 -2.71 -7.26 -10.49
N ASN A 150 -3.41 -8.02 -11.31
CA ASN A 150 -3.85 -7.59 -12.65
C ASN A 150 -4.92 -6.49 -12.60
N ASP A 151 -5.83 -6.51 -11.62
CA ASP A 151 -6.85 -5.47 -11.46
C ASP A 151 -6.20 -4.11 -11.19
N PHE A 152 -5.17 -4.09 -10.33
CA PHE A 152 -4.46 -2.85 -10.03
C PHE A 152 -3.65 -2.35 -11.24
N GLU A 153 -2.99 -3.23 -11.99
CA GLU A 153 -2.35 -2.83 -13.25
C GLU A 153 -3.36 -2.28 -14.28
N HIS A 154 -4.56 -2.87 -14.32
CA HIS A 154 -5.64 -2.37 -15.17
C HIS A 154 -6.10 -0.98 -14.73
N LEU A 155 -6.30 -0.75 -13.43
CA LEU A 155 -6.64 0.56 -12.87
C LEU A 155 -5.55 1.60 -13.19
N CYS A 156 -4.28 1.27 -13.05
CA CYS A 156 -3.17 2.17 -13.42
C CYS A 156 -3.24 2.56 -14.90
N ARG A 157 -3.51 1.61 -15.79
CA ARG A 157 -3.68 1.89 -17.23
C ARG A 157 -4.89 2.81 -17.50
N GLN A 158 -6.03 2.57 -16.84
CA GLN A 158 -7.22 3.41 -16.99
C GLN A 158 -7.00 4.85 -16.52
N LYS A 159 -6.15 5.05 -15.51
CA LYS A 159 -5.81 6.36 -14.94
C LYS A 159 -4.58 7.00 -15.60
N ASP A 160 -4.00 6.41 -16.64
CA ASP A 160 -2.76 6.86 -17.29
C ASP A 160 -1.58 7.02 -16.32
N LEU A 161 -1.48 6.11 -15.35
CA LEU A 161 -0.39 6.05 -14.38
C LEU A 161 0.77 5.20 -14.88
N VAL A 162 1.97 5.55 -14.45
CA VAL A 162 3.19 4.80 -14.73
C VAL A 162 3.53 3.94 -13.50
N ILE A 163 3.64 2.64 -13.72
CA ILE A 163 4.19 1.72 -12.73
C ILE A 163 5.71 1.83 -12.81
N VAL A 164 6.32 2.40 -11.78
CA VAL A 164 7.78 2.58 -11.67
C VAL A 164 8.42 1.25 -11.28
N ASP A 165 7.89 0.63 -10.21
CA ASP A 165 8.35 -0.65 -9.70
C ASP A 165 7.14 -1.51 -9.30
N ARG A 166 7.34 -2.83 -9.36
CA ARG A 166 6.36 -3.80 -8.87
C ARG A 166 7.09 -4.99 -8.26
N ALA A 167 6.54 -5.48 -7.16
CA ALA A 167 7.04 -6.65 -6.48
C ALA A 167 5.91 -7.46 -5.88
N VAL A 168 6.24 -8.62 -5.37
CA VAL A 168 5.32 -9.49 -4.65
C VAL A 168 5.93 -9.91 -3.32
N GLY A 169 5.14 -9.81 -2.26
CA GLY A 169 5.46 -10.41 -0.98
C GLY A 169 4.94 -11.84 -0.92
N ALA A 170 5.75 -12.77 -0.40
CA ALA A 170 5.32 -14.12 -0.05
C ALA A 170 5.71 -14.39 1.41
N GLY A 171 4.96 -15.24 2.10
CA GLY A 171 5.14 -15.53 3.53
C GLY A 171 6.53 -16.08 3.91
N ASP A 172 7.24 -16.72 2.97
CA ASP A 172 8.67 -17.04 3.05
C ASP A 172 9.38 -16.24 1.98
N TYR A 173 10.08 -15.18 2.39
CA TYR A 173 10.83 -14.29 1.53
C TYR A 173 12.00 -15.02 0.86
N ARG A 174 11.71 -15.78 -0.16
CA ARG A 174 12.67 -16.13 -1.20
C ARG A 174 12.20 -15.45 -2.47
N ASP A 175 13.01 -14.53 -2.95
CA ASP A 175 12.86 -13.88 -4.25
C ASP A 175 12.94 -14.96 -5.34
N HIS A 176 11.82 -15.66 -5.54
CA HIS A 176 11.75 -16.69 -6.55
C HIS A 176 11.58 -16.00 -7.89
N TRP A 177 12.54 -16.17 -8.79
CA TRP A 177 12.45 -15.69 -10.18
C TRP A 177 11.09 -16.00 -10.83
N ALA A 178 10.42 -17.10 -10.43
CA ALA A 178 9.09 -17.47 -10.89
C ALA A 178 8.02 -16.47 -10.46
N SER A 179 8.11 -15.84 -9.28
CA SER A 179 7.15 -14.83 -8.82
C SER A 179 7.25 -13.52 -9.61
N ARG A 180 8.40 -13.25 -10.22
CA ARG A 180 8.58 -12.12 -11.15
C ARG A 180 7.92 -12.39 -12.51
N LEU A 181 7.91 -13.66 -12.97
CA LEU A 181 7.27 -14.04 -14.24
C LEU A 181 5.75 -14.15 -14.13
N TRP A 182 5.25 -14.65 -13.00
CA TRP A 182 3.81 -14.83 -12.75
C TRP A 182 3.36 -14.18 -11.43
N PRO A 183 3.51 -12.86 -11.28
CA PRO A 183 3.24 -12.16 -10.02
C PRO A 183 1.80 -12.34 -9.56
N ASN A 184 0.84 -12.29 -10.48
CA ASN A 184 -0.58 -12.47 -10.17
C ASN A 184 -0.95 -13.88 -9.67
N LEU A 185 -0.16 -14.91 -10.04
CA LEU A 185 -0.40 -16.28 -9.60
C LEU A 185 0.38 -16.63 -8.34
N LEU A 186 1.63 -16.21 -8.25
CA LEU A 186 2.57 -16.66 -7.23
C LEU A 186 2.78 -15.65 -6.08
N GLY A 187 2.36 -14.39 -6.27
CA GLY A 187 2.44 -13.35 -5.25
C GLY A 187 1.25 -13.39 -4.31
N GLU A 188 1.49 -13.42 -3.00
CA GLU A 188 0.45 -13.37 -1.97
C GLU A 188 0.07 -11.91 -1.64
N ILE A 189 1.05 -11.01 -1.59
CA ILE A 189 0.87 -9.57 -1.41
C ILE A 189 1.40 -8.87 -2.65
N ALA A 190 0.58 -8.02 -3.25
CA ALA A 190 0.97 -7.15 -4.35
C ALA A 190 1.62 -5.87 -3.78
N ILE A 191 2.71 -5.42 -4.40
CA ILE A 191 3.43 -4.21 -4.02
C ILE A 191 3.71 -3.43 -5.31
N PHE A 192 3.27 -2.18 -5.34
CA PHE A 192 3.43 -1.29 -6.49
C PHE A 192 4.00 0.06 -6.07
N ARG A 193 4.92 0.58 -6.85
CA ARG A 193 5.35 1.97 -6.84
C ARG A 193 4.86 2.61 -8.11
N VAL A 194 4.07 3.66 -8.00
CA VAL A 194 3.41 4.32 -9.14
C VAL A 194 3.59 5.82 -9.08
N THR A 195 3.58 6.45 -10.27
CA THR A 195 3.64 7.90 -10.44
C THR A 195 2.69 8.35 -11.55
N ARG A 196 2.39 9.65 -11.61
CA ARG A 196 1.69 10.23 -12.75
C ARG A 196 2.58 10.23 -13.97
N ARG A 197 2.00 10.02 -15.15
CA ARG A 197 2.73 10.25 -16.39
C ARG A 197 3.03 11.75 -16.49
N ARG A 198 4.30 12.15 -16.44
CA ARG A 198 4.68 13.54 -16.73
C ARG A 198 4.21 13.88 -18.14
N ARG A 199 3.32 14.85 -18.27
CA ARG A 199 3.00 15.42 -19.58
C ARG A 199 4.28 16.13 -20.06
N GLN A 200 4.97 15.54 -21.05
CA GLN A 200 6.06 16.25 -21.73
C GLN A 200 5.48 17.49 -22.42
N GLY A 201 5.91 18.65 -21.98
CA GLY A 201 5.83 19.89 -22.76
C GLY A 201 4.53 20.68 -22.66
N ALA A 202 4.50 21.58 -21.70
CA ALA A 202 3.97 22.91 -21.93
C ALA A 202 5.14 23.89 -21.72
N THR A 203 6.09 23.87 -22.65
CA THR A 203 6.93 25.05 -22.90
C THR A 203 6.08 26.02 -23.68
N ALA A 204 5.60 27.06 -23.04
CA ALA A 204 5.14 28.30 -23.65
C ALA A 204 6.25 29.32 -23.49
#